data_45f597a61cc0f221d78e2733fcdd1ff2
#
_entry.id   45f597a61cc0f221d78e2733fcdd1ff2
#
_cell.length_a   1.000
_cell.length_b   1.000
_cell.length_c   1.000
_cell.angle_alpha   90.00
_cell.angle_beta   90.00
_cell.angle_gamma   90.00
#
_symmetry.space_group_name_H-M   'P 1'
#
loop_
_entity.id
_entity.type
_entity.pdbx_description
1 polymer ?
#
loop_
_entity_poly.entity_id
_entity_poly.type
_entity_poly.pdbx_seq_one_letter_code
_entity_poly.pdbx_strand_id
1 'polypeptide(L)'
;MIAPIVSLQAPKDVSIDEIEAELQSLWQTQGMDEDAAAITRAATFSLIVYEPDDTQQLLASLGFYTGPIDGIAGPRIKAAIKAAQKAYGMEVTGKSNEELLYKLHQEFVEAKAKDKLTPENKTAAINYTPDSEGTTADAIAASNPCRIITLCPILGEDTGVKAQVSAYCPINKQSKNTLVCCEYITLSGTAEALDRIGGIIAALAIADLPKFVWWKATPAPEHPLFQRLVASSDTVIFDSSSFIEPETDLKSLAELLKQDTALADLNWRRLAPWQELAAAAFDPPERRSAIYEVDRVTIDYERGNQAQALMFLGWLASRLKWTSTEYQYEGGDYDIRKVRFTDEKQRTIEAELAGIPTADWGEIPGDLISLRLTSTNLDADCCTVLCSSTTGCMRMEAGGGAQSCYIEQVTPIFDQKSEDLLSQQLQRWGREMLYEESMLITSQILKLAE
;
A
#
# COMPACT_ATOMS: atom_id res chain seq x y z
N MET A 1 -12.08 -10.17 -13.76
CA MET A 1 -13.07 -11.19 -13.37
C MET A 1 -12.38 -12.16 -12.44
N ILE A 2 -12.71 -12.13 -11.15
CA ILE A 2 -12.20 -13.06 -10.14
C ILE A 2 -12.69 -14.47 -10.49
N ALA A 3 -11.81 -15.46 -10.42
CA ALA A 3 -12.20 -16.85 -10.65
C ALA A 3 -13.22 -17.27 -9.57
N PRO A 4 -14.27 -18.01 -9.90
CA PRO A 4 -15.19 -18.51 -8.89
C PRO A 4 -14.45 -19.43 -7.91
N ILE A 5 -14.70 -19.29 -6.63
CA ILE A 5 -14.04 -19.99 -5.53
C ILE A 5 -15.01 -20.99 -4.92
N VAL A 6 -14.51 -22.17 -4.61
CA VAL A 6 -15.25 -23.17 -3.85
C VAL A 6 -14.70 -23.18 -2.43
N SER A 7 -15.57 -22.96 -1.45
CA SER A 7 -15.25 -23.19 -0.05
C SER A 7 -15.14 -24.69 0.21
N LEU A 8 -13.94 -25.15 0.53
CA LEU A 8 -13.72 -26.52 0.97
C LEU A 8 -14.12 -26.66 2.45
N GLN A 9 -13.78 -25.66 3.24
CA GLN A 9 -14.20 -25.52 4.63
C GLN A 9 -14.49 -24.04 4.91
N ALA A 10 -15.72 -23.76 5.35
CA ALA A 10 -16.07 -22.45 5.87
C ALA A 10 -15.26 -22.14 7.14
N PRO A 11 -15.10 -20.86 7.54
CA PRO A 11 -14.41 -20.49 8.77
C PRO A 11 -14.93 -21.28 9.97
N LYS A 12 -14.00 -21.96 10.66
CA LYS A 12 -14.27 -22.79 11.84
C LYS A 12 -13.44 -22.28 13.00
N ASP A 13 -14.10 -22.01 14.12
CA ASP A 13 -13.42 -21.63 15.37
C ASP A 13 -12.60 -22.81 15.89
N VAL A 14 -11.36 -22.53 16.27
CA VAL A 14 -10.43 -23.51 16.85
C VAL A 14 -9.64 -22.88 17.98
N SER A 15 -9.09 -23.70 18.88
CA SER A 15 -8.06 -23.19 19.79
C SER A 15 -6.74 -23.01 19.07
N ILE A 16 -5.90 -22.10 19.57
CA ILE A 16 -4.60 -21.79 18.93
C ILE A 16 -3.74 -23.05 18.79
N ASP A 17 -3.77 -23.92 19.80
CA ASP A 17 -2.99 -25.16 19.83
C ASP A 17 -3.52 -26.24 18.86
N GLU A 18 -4.76 -26.11 18.39
CA GLU A 18 -5.41 -27.07 17.48
C GLU A 18 -5.34 -26.67 16.01
N ILE A 19 -4.86 -25.46 15.68
CA ILE A 19 -4.83 -24.94 14.28
C ILE A 19 -4.20 -25.96 13.31
N GLU A 20 -2.98 -26.42 13.59
CA GLU A 20 -2.29 -27.36 12.69
C GLU A 20 -2.98 -28.72 12.63
N ALA A 21 -3.54 -29.21 13.74
CA ALA A 21 -4.28 -30.47 13.78
C ALA A 21 -5.56 -30.41 12.93
N GLU A 22 -6.28 -29.29 13.00
CA GLU A 22 -7.49 -29.05 12.21
C GLU A 22 -7.16 -28.97 10.72
N LEU A 23 -6.11 -28.22 10.34
CA LEU A 23 -5.64 -28.15 8.96
C LEU A 23 -5.22 -29.54 8.43
N GLN A 24 -4.53 -30.35 9.24
CA GLN A 24 -4.17 -31.73 8.87
C GLN A 24 -5.40 -32.62 8.67
N SER A 25 -6.38 -32.53 9.58
CA SER A 25 -7.65 -33.29 9.51
C SER A 25 -8.40 -32.95 8.23
N LEU A 26 -8.46 -31.67 7.86
CA LEU A 26 -9.11 -31.21 6.63
C LEU A 26 -8.54 -31.91 5.39
N TRP A 27 -7.21 -31.96 5.28
CA TRP A 27 -6.56 -32.58 4.12
C TRP A 27 -6.69 -34.13 4.11
N GLN A 28 -6.75 -34.78 5.25
CA GLN A 28 -6.94 -36.20 5.35
C GLN A 28 -8.37 -36.62 4.92
N THR A 29 -9.37 -35.82 5.26
CA THR A 29 -10.77 -36.15 4.97
C THR A 29 -11.09 -36.00 3.48
N GLN A 30 -10.47 -35.05 2.79
CA GLN A 30 -10.74 -34.76 1.37
C GLN A 30 -10.05 -35.75 0.39
N GLY A 31 -9.05 -36.50 0.83
CA GLY A 31 -8.36 -37.51 0.00
C GLY A 31 -9.11 -38.83 -0.15
N MET A 32 -10.29 -38.99 0.47
CA MET A 32 -11.01 -40.28 0.54
C MET A 32 -12.17 -40.43 -0.45
N ASP A 33 -12.52 -39.41 -1.21
CA ASP A 33 -13.62 -39.45 -2.18
C ASP A 33 -13.11 -39.81 -3.58
N GLU A 34 -13.32 -41.06 -4.02
CA GLU A 34 -12.82 -41.57 -5.32
C GLU A 34 -13.45 -40.87 -6.55
N ASP A 35 -14.60 -40.20 -6.40
CA ASP A 35 -15.33 -39.50 -7.47
C ASP A 35 -15.11 -37.95 -7.46
N ALA A 36 -14.42 -37.42 -6.48
CA ALA A 36 -14.15 -35.99 -6.38
C ALA A 36 -12.93 -35.56 -7.22
N ALA A 37 -12.93 -34.32 -7.73
CA ALA A 37 -11.73 -33.73 -8.34
C ALA A 37 -10.55 -33.89 -7.39
N ALA A 38 -9.38 -34.30 -7.90
CA ALA A 38 -8.18 -34.42 -7.05
C ALA A 38 -7.85 -33.07 -6.40
N ILE A 39 -8.03 -33.00 -5.08
CA ILE A 39 -7.76 -31.81 -4.29
C ILE A 39 -6.30 -31.87 -3.88
N THR A 40 -5.55 -30.84 -4.26
CA THR A 40 -4.13 -30.73 -3.92
C THR A 40 -3.93 -29.50 -3.04
N ARG A 41 -3.39 -29.73 -1.84
CA ARG A 41 -2.82 -28.68 -1.03
C ARG A 41 -1.57 -28.17 -1.76
N ALA A 42 -1.54 -26.89 -2.06
CA ALA A 42 -0.32 -26.26 -2.56
C ALA A 42 -0.04 -25.01 -1.76
N ALA A 43 1.22 -24.83 -1.44
CA ALA A 43 1.73 -23.60 -0.88
C ALA A 43 3.08 -23.34 -1.50
N THR A 44 3.26 -22.17 -2.11
CA THR A 44 4.53 -21.72 -2.69
C THR A 44 5.24 -20.75 -1.76
N PHE A 45 4.50 -20.13 -0.84
CA PHE A 45 4.97 -19.23 0.20
C PHE A 45 3.96 -19.17 1.36
N SER A 46 4.32 -18.48 2.43
CA SER A 46 3.40 -18.06 3.49
C SER A 46 3.21 -16.54 3.43
N LEU A 47 1.97 -16.08 3.48
CA LEU A 47 1.62 -14.66 3.55
C LEU A 47 0.99 -14.35 4.91
N ILE A 48 1.62 -13.49 5.67
CA ILE A 48 1.05 -12.94 6.91
C ILE A 48 0.47 -11.57 6.56
N VAL A 49 -0.82 -11.37 6.80
CA VAL A 49 -1.52 -10.10 6.58
C VAL A 49 -1.82 -9.48 7.94
N TYR A 50 -1.26 -8.32 8.22
CA TYR A 50 -1.65 -7.53 9.38
C TYR A 50 -2.72 -6.51 8.95
N GLU A 51 -3.94 -6.70 9.41
CA GLU A 51 -5.11 -5.93 8.98
C GLU A 51 -5.91 -5.49 10.22
N PRO A 52 -5.72 -4.24 10.67
CA PRO A 52 -6.49 -3.69 11.79
C PRO A 52 -7.99 -3.71 11.54
N ASP A 53 -8.77 -3.74 12.63
CA ASP A 53 -10.22 -3.57 12.51
C ASP A 53 -10.56 -2.17 11.95
N ASP A 54 -11.72 -2.04 11.35
CA ASP A 54 -12.13 -0.83 10.63
C ASP A 54 -12.36 0.39 11.54
N THR A 55 -12.34 0.21 12.86
CA THR A 55 -12.66 1.28 13.83
C THR A 55 -11.74 2.49 13.67
N GLN A 56 -10.42 2.29 13.58
CA GLN A 56 -9.48 3.41 13.41
C GLN A 56 -9.66 4.12 12.09
N GLN A 57 -9.81 3.35 11.01
CA GLN A 57 -9.99 3.88 9.65
C GLN A 57 -11.28 4.71 9.56
N LEU A 58 -12.39 4.19 10.06
CA LEU A 58 -13.67 4.89 10.05
C LEU A 58 -13.66 6.14 10.93
N LEU A 59 -13.04 6.09 12.13
CA LEU A 59 -12.88 7.27 12.98
C LEU A 59 -12.02 8.34 12.32
N ALA A 60 -10.95 7.96 11.62
CA ALA A 60 -10.11 8.90 10.88
C ALA A 60 -10.86 9.51 9.68
N SER A 61 -11.54 8.68 8.90
CA SER A 61 -12.32 9.12 7.74
C SER A 61 -13.48 10.06 8.11
N LEU A 62 -14.03 9.91 9.30
CA LEU A 62 -15.09 10.77 9.82
C LEU A 62 -14.59 11.97 10.63
N GLY A 63 -13.25 12.15 10.71
CA GLY A 63 -12.61 13.30 11.36
C GLY A 63 -12.55 13.24 12.88
N PHE A 64 -12.85 12.10 13.50
CA PHE A 64 -12.71 11.92 14.96
C PHE A 64 -11.28 11.59 15.40
N TYR A 65 -10.45 11.10 14.48
CA TYR A 65 -9.11 10.61 14.77
C TYR A 65 -8.09 11.15 13.77
N THR A 66 -6.92 11.55 14.26
CA THR A 66 -5.83 12.09 13.44
C THR A 66 -4.48 11.41 13.73
N GLY A 67 -4.52 10.24 14.36
CA GLY A 67 -3.31 9.46 14.66
C GLY A 67 -3.07 8.35 13.63
N PRO A 68 -2.00 7.55 13.82
CA PRO A 68 -1.67 6.44 12.94
C PRO A 68 -2.78 5.38 12.96
N ILE A 69 -3.03 4.79 11.81
CA ILE A 69 -3.93 3.62 11.69
C ILE A 69 -3.06 2.38 11.83
N ASP A 70 -2.83 1.95 13.04
CA ASP A 70 -1.88 0.88 13.40
C ASP A 70 -2.51 -0.32 14.14
N GLY A 71 -3.81 -0.24 14.46
CA GLY A 71 -4.51 -1.27 15.24
C GLY A 71 -4.18 -1.26 16.72
N ILE A 72 -3.42 -0.25 17.21
CA ILE A 72 -2.92 -0.20 18.58
C ILE A 72 -3.81 0.70 19.44
N ALA A 73 -4.25 0.17 20.59
CA ALA A 73 -5.06 0.92 21.54
C ALA A 73 -4.19 1.92 22.32
N GLY A 74 -4.44 3.22 22.12
CA GLY A 74 -3.72 4.30 22.82
C GLY A 74 -4.65 5.38 23.35
N PRO A 75 -4.12 6.39 24.09
CA PRO A 75 -4.93 7.47 24.63
C PRO A 75 -5.68 8.28 23.55
N ARG A 76 -5.07 8.51 22.40
CA ARG A 76 -5.66 9.26 21.29
C ARG A 76 -6.89 8.54 20.72
N ILE A 77 -6.77 7.23 20.42
CA ILE A 77 -7.89 6.46 19.88
C ILE A 77 -9.03 6.32 20.90
N LYS A 78 -8.72 6.15 22.20
CA LYS A 78 -9.73 6.14 23.25
C LYS A 78 -10.50 7.47 23.32
N ALA A 79 -9.81 8.60 23.13
CA ALA A 79 -10.45 9.92 23.07
C ALA A 79 -11.35 10.04 21.83
N ALA A 80 -10.89 9.58 20.67
CA ALA A 80 -11.66 9.56 19.43
C ALA A 80 -12.93 8.69 19.53
N ILE A 81 -12.81 7.49 20.10
CA ILE A 81 -13.97 6.61 20.38
C ILE A 81 -14.98 7.32 21.29
N LYS A 82 -14.53 7.95 22.38
CA LYS A 82 -15.42 8.72 23.27
C LYS A 82 -16.10 9.88 22.55
N ALA A 83 -15.38 10.58 21.67
CA ALA A 83 -15.95 11.67 20.89
C ALA A 83 -17.04 11.18 19.92
N ALA A 84 -16.80 10.08 19.23
CA ALA A 84 -17.77 9.46 18.33
C ALA A 84 -19.00 8.93 19.12
N GLN A 85 -18.78 8.21 20.20
CA GLN A 85 -19.88 7.72 21.07
C GLN A 85 -20.75 8.88 21.54
N LYS A 86 -20.15 9.99 21.98
CA LYS A 86 -20.88 11.19 22.39
C LYS A 86 -21.65 11.83 21.22
N ALA A 87 -21.03 11.93 20.05
CA ALA A 87 -21.66 12.52 18.86
C ALA A 87 -22.89 11.71 18.41
N TYR A 88 -22.84 10.39 18.57
CA TYR A 88 -23.93 9.49 18.20
C TYR A 88 -24.91 9.17 19.34
N GLY A 89 -24.76 9.80 20.51
CA GLY A 89 -25.67 9.61 21.64
C GLY A 89 -25.58 8.23 22.30
N MET A 90 -24.43 7.55 22.17
CA MET A 90 -24.15 6.25 22.74
C MET A 90 -23.55 6.37 24.16
N GLU A 91 -23.49 5.27 24.91
CA GLU A 91 -22.76 5.23 26.17
C GLU A 91 -21.26 5.49 25.96
N VAL A 92 -20.70 6.45 26.71
CA VAL A 92 -19.31 6.90 26.53
C VAL A 92 -18.35 6.02 27.32
N THR A 93 -17.98 4.88 26.77
CA THR A 93 -17.07 3.90 27.39
C THR A 93 -15.61 4.13 26.99
N GLY A 94 -15.35 4.64 25.78
CA GLY A 94 -14.02 4.73 25.16
C GLY A 94 -13.49 3.38 24.69
N LYS A 95 -14.36 2.40 24.52
CA LYS A 95 -14.06 1.07 23.94
C LYS A 95 -14.86 0.90 22.65
N SER A 96 -14.28 0.27 21.66
CA SER A 96 -14.99 -0.14 20.44
C SER A 96 -15.90 -1.33 20.73
N ASN A 97 -17.04 -1.37 20.07
CA ASN A 97 -17.98 -2.48 20.07
C ASN A 97 -18.71 -2.53 18.71
N GLU A 98 -19.45 -3.60 18.47
CA GLU A 98 -20.17 -3.81 17.21
C GLU A 98 -21.18 -2.69 16.91
N GLU A 99 -21.85 -2.14 17.93
CA GLU A 99 -22.83 -1.07 17.79
C GLU A 99 -22.17 0.23 17.30
N LEU A 100 -21.01 0.60 17.87
CA LEU A 100 -20.24 1.75 17.42
C LEU A 100 -19.70 1.53 15.99
N LEU A 101 -19.15 0.36 15.71
CA LEU A 101 -18.61 0.04 14.40
C LEU A 101 -19.68 0.12 13.32
N TYR A 102 -20.86 -0.46 13.57
CA TYR A 102 -22.02 -0.36 12.67
C TYR A 102 -22.43 1.09 12.42
N LYS A 103 -22.45 1.92 13.48
CA LYS A 103 -22.81 3.34 13.35
C LYS A 103 -21.78 4.13 12.55
N LEU A 104 -20.50 3.91 12.80
CA LEU A 104 -19.42 4.53 12.04
C LEU A 104 -19.49 4.16 10.56
N HIS A 105 -19.76 2.89 10.26
CA HIS A 105 -19.97 2.43 8.89
C HIS A 105 -21.11 3.17 8.18
N GLN A 106 -22.28 3.26 8.82
CA GLN A 106 -23.43 3.99 8.25
C GLN A 106 -23.09 5.45 7.94
N GLU A 107 -22.47 6.14 8.89
CA GLU A 107 -22.08 7.56 8.73
C GLU A 107 -21.02 7.74 7.63
N PHE A 108 -20.09 6.80 7.51
CA PHE A 108 -19.09 6.82 6.45
C PHE A 108 -19.72 6.66 5.06
N VAL A 109 -20.61 5.67 4.88
CA VAL A 109 -21.32 5.44 3.61
C VAL A 109 -22.13 6.68 3.23
N GLU A 110 -22.80 7.31 4.21
CA GLU A 110 -23.56 8.53 3.98
C GLU A 110 -22.66 9.73 3.63
N ALA A 111 -21.53 9.88 4.30
CA ALA A 111 -20.56 10.94 4.02
C ALA A 111 -19.92 10.78 2.62
N LYS A 112 -19.57 9.55 2.24
CA LYS A 112 -19.04 9.21 0.91
C LYS A 112 -20.08 9.51 -0.18
N ALA A 113 -21.32 9.09 0.00
CA ALA A 113 -22.41 9.34 -0.96
C ALA A 113 -22.73 10.83 -1.15
N LYS A 114 -22.46 11.67 -0.14
CA LYS A 114 -22.68 13.12 -0.18
C LYS A 114 -21.41 13.92 -0.53
N ASP A 115 -20.34 13.27 -0.91
CA ASP A 115 -19.01 13.85 -1.19
C ASP A 115 -18.55 14.85 -0.10
N LYS A 116 -18.69 14.44 1.16
CA LYS A 116 -18.30 15.25 2.33
C LYS A 116 -16.92 14.94 2.88
N LEU A 117 -16.26 13.91 2.35
CA LEU A 117 -14.94 13.50 2.80
C LEU A 117 -13.87 14.44 2.22
N THR A 118 -12.99 14.96 3.07
CA THR A 118 -11.81 15.69 2.60
C THR A 118 -10.81 14.74 1.94
N PRO A 119 -9.83 15.24 1.15
CA PRO A 119 -8.79 14.38 0.57
C PRO A 119 -8.06 13.54 1.63
N GLU A 120 -7.71 14.12 2.77
CA GLU A 120 -7.04 13.43 3.87
C GLU A 120 -7.96 12.33 4.49
N ASN A 121 -9.25 12.60 4.59
CA ASN A 121 -10.23 11.63 5.08
C ASN A 121 -10.46 10.49 4.09
N LYS A 122 -10.35 10.75 2.78
CA LYS A 122 -10.37 9.73 1.74
C LYS A 122 -9.13 8.83 1.83
N THR A 123 -7.95 9.38 2.08
CA THR A 123 -6.71 8.62 2.32
C THR A 123 -6.87 7.64 3.49
N ALA A 124 -7.46 8.07 4.59
CA ALA A 124 -7.73 7.21 5.74
C ALA A 124 -8.66 6.03 5.42
N ALA A 125 -9.52 6.17 4.42
CA ALA A 125 -10.53 5.18 4.05
C ALA A 125 -10.10 4.22 2.93
N ILE A 126 -8.91 4.38 2.36
CA ILE A 126 -8.51 3.65 1.13
C ILE A 126 -8.52 2.13 1.32
N ASN A 127 -8.12 1.65 2.50
CA ASN A 127 -8.12 0.22 2.81
C ASN A 127 -9.48 -0.29 3.32
N TYR A 128 -10.49 0.60 3.43
CA TYR A 128 -11.79 0.23 3.91
C TYR A 128 -12.70 -0.19 2.76
N THR A 129 -13.07 -1.46 2.74
CA THR A 129 -14.05 -2.03 1.79
C THR A 129 -15.18 -2.70 2.57
N PRO A 130 -16.40 -2.16 2.52
CA PRO A 130 -17.53 -2.61 3.34
C PRO A 130 -17.92 -4.07 3.22
N ASP A 131 -17.56 -4.74 2.13
CA ASP A 131 -17.98 -6.11 1.78
C ASP A 131 -16.79 -7.06 1.57
N SER A 132 -15.64 -6.80 2.21
CA SER A 132 -14.39 -7.50 1.88
C SER A 132 -14.18 -8.84 2.60
N GLU A 133 -15.19 -9.43 3.23
CA GLU A 133 -15.09 -10.82 3.65
C GLU A 133 -14.86 -11.70 2.42
N GLY A 134 -13.59 -11.98 2.11
CA GLY A 134 -13.18 -12.90 1.08
C GLY A 134 -12.46 -12.32 -0.15
N THR A 135 -12.55 -11.01 -0.46
CA THR A 135 -12.06 -10.49 -1.75
C THR A 135 -10.54 -10.44 -1.88
N THR A 136 -9.82 -10.01 -0.85
CA THR A 136 -8.34 -9.91 -0.90
C THR A 136 -7.68 -11.28 -0.93
N ALA A 137 -8.08 -12.14 0.01
CA ALA A 137 -7.59 -13.50 0.11
C ALA A 137 -7.93 -14.32 -1.14
N ASP A 138 -9.12 -14.12 -1.69
CA ASP A 138 -9.62 -14.79 -2.88
C ASP A 138 -8.83 -14.40 -4.14
N ALA A 139 -8.52 -13.14 -4.33
CA ALA A 139 -7.71 -12.66 -5.45
C ALA A 139 -6.28 -13.23 -5.40
N ILE A 140 -5.68 -13.29 -4.20
CA ILE A 140 -4.36 -13.87 -3.98
C ILE A 140 -4.37 -15.38 -4.25
N ALA A 141 -5.33 -16.09 -3.66
CA ALA A 141 -5.45 -17.53 -3.78
C ALA A 141 -5.66 -18.00 -5.22
N ALA A 142 -6.41 -17.24 -6.01
CA ALA A 142 -6.67 -17.55 -7.41
C ALA A 142 -5.40 -17.54 -8.28
N SER A 143 -4.44 -16.71 -7.93
CA SER A 143 -3.20 -16.50 -8.70
C SER A 143 -1.98 -17.19 -8.08
N ASN A 144 -1.97 -17.35 -6.77
CA ASN A 144 -0.79 -17.79 -6.02
C ASN A 144 -1.19 -18.71 -4.86
N PRO A 145 -1.13 -20.03 -5.03
CA PRO A 145 -1.44 -20.97 -3.95
C PRO A 145 -0.49 -20.76 -2.76
N CYS A 146 -1.04 -20.43 -1.59
CA CYS A 146 -0.26 -20.12 -0.41
C CYS A 146 -1.02 -20.43 0.89
N ARG A 147 -0.30 -20.34 2.02
CA ARG A 147 -0.93 -20.28 3.34
C ARG A 147 -1.06 -18.80 3.70
N ILE A 148 -2.28 -18.36 4.01
CA ILE A 148 -2.56 -16.99 4.44
C ILE A 148 -2.84 -16.98 5.95
N ILE A 149 -2.16 -16.11 6.68
CA ILE A 149 -2.33 -15.90 8.12
C ILE A 149 -2.74 -14.45 8.32
N THR A 150 -4.01 -14.20 8.59
CA THR A 150 -4.51 -12.85 8.82
C THR A 150 -4.51 -12.53 10.31
N LEU A 151 -3.87 -11.45 10.68
CA LEU A 151 -3.82 -10.89 12.03
C LEU A 151 -4.75 -9.68 12.07
N CYS A 152 -5.85 -9.80 12.81
CA CYS A 152 -6.87 -8.76 12.94
C CYS A 152 -6.80 -8.14 14.35
N PRO A 153 -5.98 -7.10 14.57
CA PRO A 153 -5.98 -6.38 15.83
C PRO A 153 -7.29 -5.61 16.02
N ILE A 154 -7.94 -5.81 17.16
CA ILE A 154 -9.20 -5.17 17.52
C ILE A 154 -9.00 -4.14 18.64
N LEU A 155 -9.81 -3.08 18.65
CA LEU A 155 -9.77 -2.00 19.65
C LEU A 155 -10.75 -2.23 20.82
N GLY A 156 -11.04 -3.48 21.13
CA GLY A 156 -11.95 -3.90 22.17
C GLY A 156 -11.29 -4.23 23.51
N GLU A 157 -11.93 -5.10 24.28
CA GLU A 157 -11.36 -5.70 25.48
C GLU A 157 -10.41 -6.84 25.13
N ASP A 158 -9.32 -6.97 25.89
CA ASP A 158 -8.42 -8.11 25.75
C ASP A 158 -9.09 -9.37 26.34
N THR A 159 -9.70 -10.15 25.49
CA THR A 159 -10.30 -11.45 25.83
C THR A 159 -9.42 -12.63 25.39
N GLY A 160 -8.17 -12.37 25.03
CA GLY A 160 -7.27 -13.32 24.39
C GLY A 160 -7.37 -13.29 22.86
N VAL A 161 -6.77 -14.27 22.21
CA VAL A 161 -6.81 -14.41 20.74
C VAL A 161 -7.81 -15.49 20.35
N LYS A 162 -8.71 -15.15 19.44
CA LYS A 162 -9.60 -16.09 18.76
C LYS A 162 -8.92 -16.54 17.49
N ALA A 163 -9.02 -17.84 17.18
CA ALA A 163 -8.47 -18.40 15.96
C ALA A 163 -9.57 -19.10 15.12
N GLN A 164 -9.52 -18.88 13.82
CA GLN A 164 -10.36 -19.56 12.84
C GLN A 164 -9.48 -20.16 11.75
N VAL A 165 -9.89 -21.30 11.23
CA VAL A 165 -9.29 -21.94 10.06
C VAL A 165 -10.32 -22.14 8.96
N SER A 166 -9.91 -21.96 7.72
CA SER A 166 -10.73 -22.22 6.54
C SER A 166 -9.85 -22.66 5.37
N ALA A 167 -10.47 -23.22 4.33
CA ALA A 167 -9.78 -23.56 3.10
C ALA A 167 -10.65 -23.27 1.89
N TYR A 168 -10.07 -22.69 0.87
CA TYR A 168 -10.73 -22.30 -0.37
C TYR A 168 -9.93 -22.74 -1.58
N CYS A 169 -10.66 -23.17 -2.62
CA CYS A 169 -10.09 -23.66 -3.85
C CYS A 169 -10.59 -22.81 -5.02
N PRO A 170 -9.72 -22.04 -5.68
CA PRO A 170 -10.10 -21.35 -6.91
C PRO A 170 -10.39 -22.35 -8.04
N ILE A 171 -11.49 -22.13 -8.75
CA ILE A 171 -11.85 -22.96 -9.91
C ILE A 171 -11.02 -22.50 -11.11
N ASN A 172 -10.04 -23.32 -11.49
CA ASN A 172 -9.30 -23.08 -12.72
C ASN A 172 -10.06 -23.64 -13.93
N LYS A 173 -10.47 -22.77 -14.85
CA LYS A 173 -11.19 -23.15 -16.08
C LYS A 173 -10.41 -24.11 -17.00
N GLN A 174 -9.09 -24.19 -16.84
CA GLN A 174 -8.21 -25.01 -17.68
C GLN A 174 -7.99 -26.42 -17.13
N SER A 175 -8.23 -26.67 -15.85
CA SER A 175 -8.09 -27.98 -15.21
C SER A 175 -9.38 -28.35 -14.50
N LYS A 176 -10.21 -29.16 -15.16
CA LYS A 176 -11.49 -29.61 -14.60
C LYS A 176 -11.32 -30.67 -13.50
N ASN A 177 -10.14 -31.27 -13.36
CA ASN A 177 -9.93 -32.48 -12.54
C ASN A 177 -8.99 -32.28 -11.36
N THR A 178 -8.40 -31.08 -11.16
CA THR A 178 -7.51 -30.82 -10.02
C THR A 178 -7.81 -29.45 -9.45
N LEU A 179 -8.18 -29.40 -8.17
CA LEU A 179 -8.34 -28.16 -7.42
C LEU A 179 -7.08 -27.93 -6.58
N VAL A 180 -6.49 -26.76 -6.72
CA VAL A 180 -5.36 -26.31 -5.90
C VAL A 180 -5.89 -25.38 -4.83
N CYS A 181 -5.78 -25.77 -3.57
CA CYS A 181 -6.45 -25.09 -2.48
C CYS A 181 -5.47 -24.40 -1.55
N CYS A 182 -5.90 -23.27 -1.00
CA CYS A 182 -5.18 -22.44 -0.05
C CYS A 182 -5.73 -22.62 1.36
N GLU A 183 -4.86 -22.49 2.34
CA GLU A 183 -5.18 -22.50 3.77
C GLU A 183 -5.28 -21.06 4.28
N TYR A 184 -6.29 -20.84 5.11
CA TYR A 184 -6.50 -19.56 5.78
C TYR A 184 -6.55 -19.75 7.28
N ILE A 185 -5.78 -18.95 7.99
CA ILE A 185 -5.75 -18.87 9.44
C ILE A 185 -6.06 -17.42 9.80
N THR A 186 -7.12 -17.16 10.53
CA THR A 186 -7.47 -15.82 11.02
C THR A 186 -7.29 -15.78 12.52
N LEU A 187 -6.50 -14.81 12.99
CA LEU A 187 -6.21 -14.58 14.40
C LEU A 187 -6.70 -13.19 14.79
N SER A 188 -7.72 -13.10 15.66
CA SER A 188 -8.32 -11.85 16.09
C SER A 188 -8.12 -11.64 17.60
N GLY A 189 -7.67 -10.46 17.98
CA GLY A 189 -7.43 -10.07 19.38
C GLY A 189 -6.86 -8.67 19.47
N THR A 190 -6.61 -8.14 20.66
CA THR A 190 -5.90 -6.87 20.77
C THR A 190 -4.47 -6.99 20.24
N ALA A 191 -3.84 -5.88 19.86
CA ALA A 191 -2.45 -5.89 19.38
C ALA A 191 -1.51 -6.52 20.42
N GLU A 192 -1.74 -6.26 21.71
CA GLU A 192 -0.99 -6.87 22.82
C GLU A 192 -1.26 -8.38 22.96
N ALA A 193 -2.50 -8.82 22.70
CA ALA A 193 -2.83 -10.26 22.73
C ALA A 193 -2.13 -10.99 21.57
N LEU A 194 -2.12 -10.41 20.38
CA LEU A 194 -1.41 -10.95 19.21
C LEU A 194 0.11 -10.98 19.43
N ASP A 195 0.68 -9.94 20.09
CA ASP A 195 2.12 -9.93 20.40
C ASP A 195 2.50 -11.07 21.36
N ARG A 196 1.66 -11.37 22.35
CA ARG A 196 1.91 -12.51 23.28
C ARG A 196 2.07 -13.86 22.57
N ILE A 197 1.39 -14.04 21.43
CA ILE A 197 1.47 -15.26 20.64
C ILE A 197 2.36 -15.13 19.39
N GLY A 198 3.15 -14.05 19.30
CA GLY A 198 3.99 -13.76 18.12
C GLY A 198 4.96 -14.90 17.74
N GLY A 199 5.43 -15.70 18.70
CA GLY A 199 6.22 -16.90 18.43
C GLY A 199 5.41 -18.00 17.73
N ILE A 200 4.13 -18.16 18.08
CA ILE A 200 3.21 -19.12 17.45
C ILE A 200 2.90 -18.65 16.02
N ILE A 201 2.61 -17.35 15.83
CA ILE A 201 2.38 -16.77 14.51
C ILE A 201 3.54 -17.08 13.56
N ALA A 202 4.78 -16.89 14.01
CA ALA A 202 5.97 -17.21 13.22
C ALA A 202 6.09 -18.71 12.92
N ALA A 203 5.65 -19.59 13.82
CA ALA A 203 5.68 -21.04 13.66
C ALA A 203 4.55 -21.55 12.74
N LEU A 204 3.45 -20.84 12.59
CA LEU A 204 2.38 -21.17 11.65
C LEU A 204 2.79 -20.94 10.19
N ALA A 205 3.77 -20.10 9.93
CA ALA A 205 4.35 -19.97 8.59
C ALA A 205 5.07 -21.26 8.20
N ILE A 206 4.87 -21.72 6.95
CA ILE A 206 5.47 -22.99 6.49
C ILE A 206 6.99 -22.83 6.47
N ALA A 207 7.68 -23.76 7.15
CA ALA A 207 9.14 -23.79 7.15
C ALA A 207 9.66 -24.02 5.72
N ASP A 208 10.84 -23.49 5.42
CA ASP A 208 11.54 -23.62 4.14
C ASP A 208 10.84 -22.98 2.92
N LEU A 209 9.70 -22.29 3.12
CA LEU A 209 9.06 -21.49 2.09
C LEU A 209 9.27 -19.98 2.34
N PRO A 210 9.28 -19.17 1.28
CA PRO A 210 9.32 -17.71 1.43
C PRO A 210 8.18 -17.19 2.31
N LYS A 211 8.50 -16.20 3.12
CA LYS A 211 7.57 -15.56 4.08
C LYS A 211 7.41 -14.10 3.74
N PHE A 212 6.20 -13.73 3.37
CA PHE A 212 5.84 -12.35 3.11
C PHE A 212 4.98 -11.83 4.26
N VAL A 213 5.20 -10.58 4.64
CA VAL A 213 4.32 -9.84 5.53
C VAL A 213 3.70 -8.70 4.74
N TRP A 214 2.38 -8.67 4.60
CA TRP A 214 1.66 -7.51 4.11
C TRP A 214 1.11 -6.73 5.29
N TRP A 215 1.71 -5.59 5.54
CA TRP A 215 1.33 -4.71 6.65
C TRP A 215 0.36 -3.63 6.14
N LYS A 216 -0.96 -3.85 6.30
CA LYS A 216 -2.04 -2.95 5.86
C LYS A 216 -2.33 -1.84 6.88
N ALA A 217 -1.29 -1.28 7.46
CA ALA A 217 -1.38 -0.30 8.53
C ALA A 217 -0.21 0.69 8.44
N THR A 218 -0.29 1.76 9.22
CA THR A 218 0.87 2.65 9.43
C THR A 218 2.06 1.84 9.97
N PRO A 219 3.29 2.02 9.45
CA PRO A 219 4.47 1.35 10.00
C PRO A 219 4.62 1.62 11.50
N ALA A 220 4.84 0.57 12.28
CA ALA A 220 4.92 0.65 13.74
C ALA A 220 6.26 0.09 14.26
N PRO A 221 7.42 0.72 13.97
CA PRO A 221 8.74 0.18 14.26
C PRO A 221 9.02 -0.05 15.75
N GLU A 222 8.31 0.67 16.63
CA GLU A 222 8.42 0.51 18.08
C GLU A 222 7.57 -0.64 18.66
N HIS A 223 6.64 -1.21 17.83
CA HIS A 223 5.75 -2.26 18.31
C HIS A 223 6.42 -3.64 18.25
N PRO A 224 6.45 -4.44 19.36
CA PRO A 224 7.16 -5.71 19.40
C PRO A 224 6.69 -6.72 18.34
N LEU A 225 5.38 -6.83 18.08
CA LEU A 225 4.84 -7.72 17.03
C LEU A 225 5.36 -7.31 15.65
N PHE A 226 5.37 -6.02 15.34
CA PHE A 226 5.92 -5.51 14.07
C PHE A 226 7.39 -5.92 13.90
N GLN A 227 8.23 -5.64 14.91
CA GLN A 227 9.65 -5.99 14.88
C GLN A 227 9.87 -7.49 14.67
N ARG A 228 9.07 -8.32 15.33
CA ARG A 228 9.13 -9.78 15.22
C ARG A 228 8.76 -10.27 13.83
N LEU A 229 7.68 -9.74 13.25
CA LEU A 229 7.23 -10.08 11.91
C LEU A 229 8.25 -9.65 10.85
N VAL A 230 8.78 -8.43 10.95
CA VAL A 230 9.86 -7.92 10.09
C VAL A 230 11.07 -8.84 10.15
N ALA A 231 11.53 -9.21 11.36
CA ALA A 231 12.72 -10.05 11.55
C ALA A 231 12.55 -11.50 11.06
N SER A 232 11.30 -11.97 10.93
CA SER A 232 10.99 -13.36 10.55
C SER A 232 10.53 -13.52 9.10
N SER A 233 10.46 -12.43 8.34
CA SER A 233 9.99 -12.42 6.94
C SER A 233 11.12 -12.17 5.96
N ASP A 234 10.96 -12.67 4.73
CA ASP A 234 11.88 -12.40 3.61
C ASP A 234 11.56 -11.04 2.95
N THR A 235 10.32 -10.60 3.00
CA THR A 235 9.91 -9.29 2.46
C THR A 235 8.71 -8.75 3.23
N VAL A 236 8.76 -7.47 3.58
CA VAL A 236 7.63 -6.73 4.14
C VAL A 236 7.04 -5.82 3.07
N ILE A 237 5.72 -5.91 2.89
CA ILE A 237 4.98 -5.21 1.85
C ILE A 237 4.09 -4.16 2.52
N PHE A 238 4.15 -2.94 2.02
CA PHE A 238 3.31 -1.80 2.42
C PHE A 238 2.53 -1.27 1.23
N ASP A 239 1.60 -0.40 1.50
CA ASP A 239 0.98 0.47 0.51
C ASP A 239 0.99 1.91 1.04
N SER A 240 1.97 2.69 0.61
CA SER A 240 2.14 4.07 1.10
C SER A 240 1.04 5.03 0.64
N SER A 241 0.14 4.60 -0.25
CA SER A 241 -1.07 5.37 -0.59
C SER A 241 -2.03 5.53 0.60
N SER A 242 -1.94 4.63 1.59
CA SER A 242 -2.76 4.66 2.81
C SER A 242 -2.14 5.45 3.97
N PHE A 243 -0.94 5.98 3.82
CA PHE A 243 -0.26 6.70 4.87
C PHE A 243 -0.90 8.05 5.14
N ILE A 244 -1.26 8.31 6.40
CA ILE A 244 -1.85 9.59 6.83
C ILE A 244 -0.79 10.67 6.96
N GLU A 245 0.40 10.30 7.42
CA GLU A 245 1.57 11.18 7.54
C GLU A 245 2.71 10.70 6.61
N PRO A 246 2.55 10.78 5.27
CA PRO A 246 3.44 10.12 4.32
C PRO A 246 4.92 10.47 4.50
N GLU A 247 5.25 11.72 4.87
CA GLU A 247 6.64 12.14 5.08
C GLU A 247 7.28 11.44 6.27
N THR A 248 6.54 11.29 7.37
CA THR A 248 7.01 10.59 8.58
C THR A 248 7.13 9.10 8.33
N ASP A 249 6.12 8.52 7.68
CA ASP A 249 6.05 7.09 7.45
C ASP A 249 7.09 6.62 6.43
N LEU A 250 7.31 7.39 5.34
CA LEU A 250 8.39 7.12 4.39
C LEU A 250 9.78 7.22 5.04
N LYS A 251 10.00 8.15 5.99
CA LYS A 251 11.25 8.17 6.78
C LYS A 251 11.42 6.89 7.59
N SER A 252 10.34 6.41 8.20
CA SER A 252 10.36 5.16 8.97
C SER A 252 10.69 3.95 8.09
N LEU A 253 10.12 3.85 6.89
CA LEU A 253 10.47 2.80 5.91
C LEU A 253 11.93 2.88 5.46
N ALA A 254 12.45 4.09 5.23
CA ALA A 254 13.85 4.26 4.85
C ALA A 254 14.82 3.83 5.96
N GLU A 255 14.46 3.98 7.23
CA GLU A 255 15.26 3.46 8.34
C GLU A 255 15.23 1.92 8.41
N LEU A 256 14.10 1.28 8.08
CA LEU A 256 14.02 -0.19 7.96
C LEU A 256 14.91 -0.72 6.82
N LEU A 257 14.95 -0.03 5.67
CA LEU A 257 15.86 -0.38 4.57
C LEU A 257 17.33 -0.37 5.00
N LYS A 258 17.73 0.56 5.86
CA LYS A 258 19.10 0.61 6.40
C LYS A 258 19.45 -0.57 7.33
N GLN A 259 18.43 -1.22 7.90
CA GLN A 259 18.59 -2.42 8.72
C GLN A 259 18.63 -3.71 7.88
N ASP A 260 18.82 -3.60 6.57
CA ASP A 260 18.88 -4.71 5.61
C ASP A 260 17.55 -5.47 5.45
N THR A 261 16.43 -4.83 5.80
CA THR A 261 15.09 -5.40 5.60
C THR A 261 14.69 -5.24 4.14
N ALA A 262 14.26 -6.31 3.48
CA ALA A 262 13.69 -6.22 2.15
C ALA A 262 12.26 -5.66 2.24
N LEU A 263 12.03 -4.51 1.61
CA LEU A 263 10.73 -3.85 1.57
C LEU A 263 10.20 -3.81 0.14
N ALA A 264 8.87 -3.85 0.03
CA ALA A 264 8.14 -3.56 -1.20
C ALA A 264 7.01 -2.58 -0.87
N ASP A 265 6.75 -1.66 -1.77
CA ASP A 265 5.66 -0.70 -1.65
C ASP A 265 4.75 -0.82 -2.87
N LEU A 266 3.48 -1.12 -2.65
CA LEU A 266 2.50 -1.24 -3.73
C LEU A 266 2.26 0.10 -4.42
N ASN A 267 2.39 1.21 -3.70
CA ASN A 267 2.27 2.53 -4.24
C ASN A 267 3.45 2.89 -5.17
N TRP A 268 4.66 2.39 -4.88
CA TRP A 268 5.79 2.47 -5.79
C TRP A 268 5.51 1.76 -7.13
N ARG A 269 4.76 0.66 -7.11
CA ARG A 269 4.40 -0.06 -8.34
C ARG A 269 3.47 0.73 -9.24
N ARG A 270 2.61 1.58 -8.68
CA ARG A 270 1.75 2.49 -9.46
C ARG A 270 2.56 3.52 -10.25
N LEU A 271 3.81 3.75 -9.87
CA LEU A 271 4.71 4.65 -10.59
C LEU A 271 5.33 4.05 -11.86
N ALA A 272 5.24 2.73 -12.08
CA ALA A 272 5.88 2.08 -13.22
C ALA A 272 5.51 2.70 -14.58
N PRO A 273 4.25 3.01 -14.91
CA PRO A 273 3.90 3.66 -16.17
C PRO A 273 4.54 5.05 -16.32
N TRP A 274 4.63 5.83 -15.24
CA TRP A 274 5.27 7.13 -15.22
C TRP A 274 6.78 7.02 -15.45
N GLN A 275 7.42 6.05 -14.81
CA GLN A 275 8.85 5.78 -14.99
C GLN A 275 9.16 5.33 -16.42
N GLU A 276 8.36 4.42 -16.97
CA GLU A 276 8.51 3.92 -18.35
C GLU A 276 8.38 5.06 -19.38
N LEU A 277 7.35 5.90 -19.25
CA LEU A 277 7.16 7.03 -20.17
C LEU A 277 8.23 8.10 -20.01
N ALA A 278 8.64 8.42 -18.77
CA ALA A 278 9.71 9.37 -18.52
C ALA A 278 11.03 8.88 -19.13
N ALA A 279 11.34 7.58 -19.02
CA ALA A 279 12.50 6.99 -19.67
C ALA A 279 12.37 7.00 -21.20
N ALA A 280 11.22 6.59 -21.75
CA ALA A 280 10.96 6.56 -23.19
C ALA A 280 11.12 7.93 -23.86
N ALA A 281 10.84 9.02 -23.15
CA ALA A 281 11.05 10.38 -23.64
C ALA A 281 12.51 10.67 -24.02
N PHE A 282 13.47 9.97 -23.41
CA PHE A 282 14.92 10.14 -23.62
C PHE A 282 15.60 8.91 -24.24
N ASP A 283 14.87 7.89 -24.65
CA ASP A 283 15.39 6.69 -25.32
C ASP A 283 15.99 6.97 -26.72
N PRO A 284 15.41 7.88 -27.54
CA PRO A 284 16.01 8.22 -28.83
C PRO A 284 17.47 8.68 -28.67
N PRO A 285 18.41 8.15 -29.44
CA PRO A 285 19.86 8.45 -29.33
C PRO A 285 20.19 9.95 -29.30
N GLU A 286 19.46 10.73 -30.09
CA GLU A 286 19.59 12.18 -30.20
C GLU A 286 19.15 12.92 -28.93
N ARG A 287 18.25 12.32 -28.15
CA ARG A 287 17.71 12.93 -26.91
C ARG A 287 18.35 12.42 -25.64
N ARG A 288 19.14 11.35 -25.67
CA ARG A 288 19.73 10.75 -24.45
C ARG A 288 20.53 11.71 -23.60
N SER A 289 21.27 12.63 -24.22
CA SER A 289 22.04 13.62 -23.50
C SER A 289 21.21 14.77 -22.96
N ALA A 290 20.02 15.01 -23.52
CA ALA A 290 19.15 16.13 -23.15
C ALA A 290 18.61 15.99 -21.72
N ILE A 291 18.46 14.79 -21.19
CA ILE A 291 18.06 14.55 -19.79
C ILE A 291 18.98 15.26 -18.79
N TYR A 292 20.27 15.37 -19.11
CA TYR A 292 21.25 16.04 -18.25
C TYR A 292 21.18 17.57 -18.32
N GLU A 293 20.36 18.14 -19.22
CA GLU A 293 20.11 19.58 -19.28
C GLU A 293 18.90 20.00 -18.41
N VAL A 294 18.14 19.03 -17.89
CA VAL A 294 17.01 19.31 -16.99
C VAL A 294 17.51 20.01 -15.73
N ASP A 295 16.93 21.15 -15.42
CA ASP A 295 17.17 21.91 -14.19
C ASP A 295 15.88 22.38 -13.51
N ARG A 296 14.72 22.08 -14.11
CA ARG A 296 13.38 22.35 -13.56
C ARG A 296 12.52 21.10 -13.66
N VAL A 297 11.95 20.73 -12.52
CA VAL A 297 11.01 19.60 -12.39
C VAL A 297 9.73 20.11 -11.74
N THR A 298 8.58 19.84 -12.34
CA THR A 298 7.28 20.06 -11.71
C THR A 298 6.51 18.77 -11.70
N ILE A 299 6.01 18.37 -10.54
CA ILE A 299 5.20 17.17 -10.35
C ILE A 299 3.88 17.61 -9.69
N ASP A 300 2.79 17.48 -10.43
CA ASP A 300 1.46 17.67 -9.89
C ASP A 300 0.88 16.32 -9.47
N TYR A 301 0.28 16.26 -8.29
CA TYR A 301 -0.34 15.05 -7.74
C TYR A 301 -1.70 15.42 -7.12
N GLU A 302 -2.57 14.42 -6.93
CA GLU A 302 -3.83 14.60 -6.21
C GLU A 302 -3.55 14.94 -4.74
N ARG A 303 -4.18 16.02 -4.28
CA ARG A 303 -4.04 16.42 -2.88
C ARG A 303 -4.56 15.33 -1.95
N GLY A 304 -3.81 15.05 -0.87
CA GLY A 304 -4.17 14.09 0.17
C GLY A 304 -3.02 13.16 0.56
N ASN A 305 -2.20 12.73 -0.41
CA ASN A 305 -1.03 11.90 -0.13
C ASN A 305 0.10 12.19 -1.13
N GLN A 306 1.23 12.68 -0.65
CA GLN A 306 2.38 13.04 -1.49
C GLN A 306 3.41 11.90 -1.66
N ALA A 307 3.11 10.68 -1.21
CA ALA A 307 4.08 9.58 -1.23
C ALA A 307 4.57 9.27 -2.65
N GLN A 308 3.67 9.17 -3.64
CA GLN A 308 4.04 8.92 -5.02
C GLN A 308 4.96 10.01 -5.58
N ALA A 309 4.59 11.29 -5.37
CA ALA A 309 5.37 12.43 -5.87
C ALA A 309 6.77 12.48 -5.27
N LEU A 310 6.91 12.22 -3.96
CA LEU A 310 8.19 12.15 -3.27
C LEU A 310 9.06 10.99 -3.76
N MET A 311 8.48 9.79 -3.89
CA MET A 311 9.18 8.62 -4.38
C MET A 311 9.59 8.78 -5.85
N PHE A 312 8.73 9.36 -6.69
CA PHE A 312 9.07 9.61 -8.09
C PHE A 312 10.21 10.62 -8.23
N LEU A 313 10.18 11.72 -7.45
CA LEU A 313 11.27 12.69 -7.40
C LEU A 313 12.57 12.05 -6.90
N GLY A 314 12.49 11.22 -5.86
CA GLY A 314 13.62 10.45 -5.34
C GLY A 314 14.23 9.51 -6.39
N TRP A 315 13.37 8.82 -7.17
CA TRP A 315 13.81 7.99 -8.29
C TRP A 315 14.52 8.81 -9.36
N LEU A 316 13.94 9.90 -9.81
CA LEU A 316 14.53 10.77 -10.82
C LEU A 316 15.90 11.29 -10.37
N ALA A 317 15.97 11.79 -9.13
CA ALA A 317 17.21 12.30 -8.54
C ALA A 317 18.27 11.19 -8.38
N SER A 318 17.87 9.96 -8.03
CA SER A 318 18.80 8.82 -7.96
C SER A 318 19.39 8.48 -9.33
N ARG A 319 18.56 8.48 -10.38
CA ARG A 319 19.03 8.19 -11.77
C ARG A 319 19.96 9.27 -12.31
N LEU A 320 19.72 10.53 -11.95
CA LEU A 320 20.48 11.69 -12.44
C LEU A 320 21.59 12.11 -11.47
N LYS A 321 21.79 11.37 -10.38
CA LYS A 321 22.81 11.59 -9.34
C LYS A 321 22.73 13.00 -8.74
N TRP A 322 21.50 13.45 -8.50
CA TRP A 322 21.27 14.70 -7.83
C TRP A 322 21.38 14.56 -6.31
N THR A 323 21.98 15.54 -5.68
CA THR A 323 22.10 15.61 -4.21
C THR A 323 21.16 16.69 -3.69
N SER A 324 20.26 16.34 -2.78
CA SER A 324 19.32 17.29 -2.18
C SER A 324 20.06 18.26 -1.24
N THR A 325 19.74 19.56 -1.37
CA THR A 325 20.39 20.63 -0.61
C THR A 325 19.42 21.46 0.21
N GLU A 326 18.16 21.51 -0.19
CA GLU A 326 17.12 22.27 0.49
C GLU A 326 15.76 21.63 0.26
N TYR A 327 14.91 21.64 1.29
CA TYR A 327 13.51 21.29 1.23
C TYR A 327 12.69 22.36 1.92
N GLN A 328 11.67 22.88 1.26
CA GLN A 328 10.80 23.91 1.79
C GLN A 328 9.34 23.57 1.56
N TYR A 329 8.55 23.58 2.62
CA TYR A 329 7.11 23.48 2.56
C TYR A 329 6.50 24.89 2.55
N GLU A 330 5.85 25.27 1.46
CA GLU A 330 5.16 26.57 1.31
C GLU A 330 3.66 26.46 1.63
N GLY A 331 3.08 25.26 1.49
CA GLY A 331 1.65 25.02 1.72
C GLY A 331 0.74 25.73 0.72
N GLY A 332 -0.29 26.40 1.23
CA GLY A 332 -1.27 27.11 0.41
C GLY A 332 -2.33 26.17 -0.22
N ASP A 333 -3.08 26.70 -1.20
CA ASP A 333 -4.19 25.98 -1.84
C ASP A 333 -3.72 24.74 -2.63
N TYR A 334 -2.47 24.73 -3.06
CA TYR A 334 -1.85 23.65 -3.82
C TYR A 334 -0.82 22.84 -3.03
N ASP A 335 -0.77 23.00 -1.71
CA ASP A 335 0.11 22.19 -0.84
C ASP A 335 1.56 22.07 -1.37
N ILE A 336 2.14 23.23 -1.74
CA ILE A 336 3.40 23.30 -2.50
C ILE A 336 4.59 22.92 -1.63
N ARG A 337 5.43 22.05 -2.18
CA ARG A 337 6.75 21.67 -1.66
C ARG A 337 7.81 21.95 -2.70
N LYS A 338 8.91 22.57 -2.28
CA LYS A 338 10.07 22.89 -3.12
C LYS A 338 11.29 22.16 -2.64
N VAL A 339 11.98 21.52 -3.57
CA VAL A 339 13.22 20.79 -3.30
C VAL A 339 14.30 21.34 -4.22
N ARG A 340 15.45 21.67 -3.65
CA ARG A 340 16.61 22.07 -4.44
C ARG A 340 17.67 20.98 -4.38
N PHE A 341 18.28 20.72 -5.54
CA PHE A 341 19.37 19.77 -5.68
C PHE A 341 20.57 20.43 -6.35
N THR A 342 21.72 19.75 -6.25
CA THR A 342 22.89 19.99 -7.07
C THR A 342 23.26 18.70 -7.82
N ASP A 343 23.69 18.83 -9.08
CA ASP A 343 24.25 17.72 -9.85
C ASP A 343 25.78 17.56 -9.67
N GLU A 344 26.37 16.58 -10.34
CA GLU A 344 27.83 16.35 -10.31
C GLU A 344 28.64 17.57 -10.83
N LYS A 345 28.02 18.45 -11.65
CA LYS A 345 28.65 19.68 -12.18
C LYS A 345 28.34 20.93 -11.34
N GLN A 346 27.77 20.74 -10.15
CA GLN A 346 27.36 21.84 -9.26
C GLN A 346 26.28 22.77 -9.85
N ARG A 347 25.50 22.31 -10.83
CA ARG A 347 24.34 23.06 -11.30
C ARG A 347 23.18 22.88 -10.31
N THR A 348 22.43 23.93 -10.11
CA THR A 348 21.22 23.91 -9.29
C THR A 348 20.06 23.35 -10.09
N ILE A 349 19.34 22.39 -9.50
CA ILE A 349 18.08 21.86 -10.03
C ILE A 349 16.99 22.23 -9.02
N GLU A 350 15.87 22.76 -9.52
CA GLU A 350 14.73 23.09 -8.69
C GLU A 350 13.56 22.17 -9.05
N ALA A 351 13.00 21.52 -8.04
CA ALA A 351 11.81 20.69 -8.14
C ALA A 351 10.67 21.27 -7.32
N GLU A 352 9.48 21.26 -7.89
CA GLU A 352 8.24 21.66 -7.25
C GLU A 352 7.25 20.51 -7.27
N LEU A 353 6.68 20.18 -6.12
CA LEU A 353 5.59 19.24 -5.97
C LEU A 353 4.34 20.01 -5.59
N ALA A 354 3.25 19.86 -6.33
CA ALA A 354 2.01 20.58 -6.10
C ALA A 354 0.83 19.60 -5.92
N GLY A 355 0.20 19.64 -4.74
CA GLY A 355 -1.01 18.89 -4.45
C GLY A 355 -2.24 19.62 -5.00
N ILE A 356 -2.74 19.17 -6.15
CA ILE A 356 -3.85 19.81 -6.86
C ILE A 356 -5.18 19.35 -6.24
N PRO A 357 -6.07 20.27 -5.85
CA PRO A 357 -7.42 19.93 -5.39
C PRO A 357 -8.30 19.62 -6.61
N THR A 358 -8.12 18.46 -7.21
CA THR A 358 -8.94 17.99 -8.33
C THR A 358 -10.11 17.15 -7.81
N ALA A 359 -11.14 17.01 -8.65
CA ALA A 359 -12.10 15.95 -8.44
C ALA A 359 -11.36 14.62 -8.53
N ASP A 360 -11.67 13.72 -7.62
CA ASP A 360 -11.16 12.37 -7.55
C ASP A 360 -11.34 11.65 -8.91
N TRP A 361 -10.25 11.32 -9.56
CA TRP A 361 -10.22 10.66 -10.86
C TRP A 361 -10.08 9.15 -10.72
N GLY A 362 -9.71 8.69 -9.52
CA GLY A 362 -9.48 7.31 -9.17
C GLY A 362 -9.88 6.99 -7.74
N GLU A 363 -9.66 5.73 -7.33
CA GLU A 363 -9.89 5.28 -5.95
C GLU A 363 -8.65 5.49 -5.06
N ILE A 364 -7.47 5.79 -5.65
CA ILE A 364 -6.18 5.88 -4.96
C ILE A 364 -5.81 7.35 -4.75
N PRO A 365 -5.74 7.85 -3.50
CA PRO A 365 -5.37 9.23 -3.24
C PRO A 365 -3.88 9.48 -3.48
N GLY A 366 -3.57 10.65 -4.03
CA GLY A 366 -2.18 11.09 -4.23
C GLY A 366 -1.56 10.60 -5.54
N ASP A 367 -2.37 10.12 -6.47
CA ASP A 367 -1.88 9.74 -7.79
C ASP A 367 -1.25 10.92 -8.53
N LEU A 368 -0.22 10.63 -9.32
CA LEU A 368 0.42 11.65 -10.15
C LEU A 368 -0.53 12.12 -11.26
N ILE A 369 -0.63 13.45 -11.41
CA ILE A 369 -1.45 14.12 -12.43
C ILE A 369 -0.58 14.53 -13.61
N SER A 370 0.54 15.20 -13.34
CA SER A 370 1.46 15.63 -14.39
C SER A 370 2.92 15.61 -13.93
N LEU A 371 3.80 15.41 -14.89
CA LEU A 371 5.24 15.61 -14.78
C LEU A 371 5.69 16.57 -15.87
N ARG A 372 6.44 17.57 -15.51
CA ARG A 372 7.12 18.46 -16.46
C ARG A 372 8.60 18.53 -16.15
N LEU A 373 9.41 18.23 -17.17
CA LEU A 373 10.86 18.37 -17.15
C LEU A 373 11.26 19.47 -18.13
N THR A 374 11.99 20.47 -17.66
CA THR A 374 12.40 21.60 -18.50
C THR A 374 13.81 22.08 -18.12
N SER A 375 14.37 23.00 -18.92
CA SER A 375 15.62 23.68 -18.65
C SER A 375 15.48 25.20 -18.74
N THR A 376 16.25 25.90 -17.93
CA THR A 376 16.46 27.35 -18.08
C THR A 376 17.28 27.68 -19.35
N ASN A 377 18.02 26.70 -19.89
CA ASN A 377 18.65 26.81 -21.20
C ASN A 377 17.59 26.60 -22.31
N LEU A 378 17.23 27.66 -23.01
CA LEU A 378 16.20 27.64 -24.05
C LEU A 378 16.56 26.79 -25.28
N ASP A 379 17.85 26.49 -25.48
CA ASP A 379 18.36 25.66 -26.57
C ASP A 379 18.37 24.16 -26.22
N ALA A 380 18.05 23.81 -24.96
CA ALA A 380 18.03 22.42 -24.50
C ALA A 380 16.79 21.68 -25.04
N ASP A 381 17.01 20.49 -25.59
CA ASP A 381 15.96 19.60 -26.13
C ASP A 381 15.43 18.63 -25.04
N CYS A 382 15.27 19.10 -23.81
CA CYS A 382 14.84 18.27 -22.68
C CYS A 382 13.37 18.46 -22.28
N CYS A 383 12.66 19.40 -22.90
CA CYS A 383 11.26 19.64 -22.52
C CYS A 383 10.42 18.36 -22.72
N THR A 384 9.83 17.92 -21.62
CA THR A 384 9.00 16.72 -21.59
C THR A 384 7.82 16.97 -20.65
N VAL A 385 6.62 16.68 -21.12
CA VAL A 385 5.38 16.80 -20.33
C VAL A 385 4.65 15.47 -20.39
N LEU A 386 4.39 14.89 -19.24
CA LEU A 386 3.52 13.73 -19.07
C LEU A 386 2.27 14.20 -18.33
N CYS A 387 1.11 13.77 -18.80
CA CYS A 387 -0.15 14.09 -18.14
C CYS A 387 -1.02 12.85 -18.06
N SER A 388 -1.65 12.62 -16.92
CA SER A 388 -2.80 11.71 -16.86
C SER A 388 -4.01 12.40 -17.49
N SER A 389 -4.92 11.62 -18.05
CA SER A 389 -6.17 12.14 -18.60
C SER A 389 -7.37 11.46 -17.97
N THR A 390 -8.51 12.16 -17.96
CA THR A 390 -9.80 11.67 -17.47
C THR A 390 -10.27 10.35 -18.09
N THR A 391 -9.64 9.93 -19.18
CA THR A 391 -10.00 8.72 -19.91
C THR A 391 -9.21 7.49 -19.50
N GLY A 392 -8.44 7.56 -18.40
CA GLY A 392 -7.58 6.46 -17.95
C GLY A 392 -6.39 6.23 -18.87
N CYS A 393 -5.85 7.28 -19.48
CA CYS A 393 -4.67 7.25 -20.33
C CYS A 393 -3.65 8.28 -19.89
N MET A 394 -2.36 7.96 -20.06
CA MET A 394 -1.26 8.92 -19.97
C MET A 394 -0.91 9.43 -21.35
N ARG A 395 -0.59 10.70 -21.43
CA ARG A 395 -0.09 11.34 -22.64
C ARG A 395 1.31 11.88 -22.40
N MET A 396 2.22 11.60 -23.32
CA MET A 396 3.57 12.12 -23.33
C MET A 396 3.75 13.08 -24.49
N GLU A 397 4.24 14.27 -24.19
CA GLU A 397 4.71 15.24 -25.18
C GLU A 397 6.20 15.51 -24.90
N ALA A 398 7.04 15.23 -25.89
CA ALA A 398 8.48 15.39 -25.74
C ALA A 398 9.07 16.03 -26.98
N GLY A 399 10.04 16.94 -26.81
CA GLY A 399 10.77 17.59 -27.91
C GLY A 399 10.91 19.08 -27.75
N GLY A 400 11.99 19.61 -28.31
CA GLY A 400 12.58 20.93 -28.31
C GLY A 400 11.71 22.13 -28.03
N GLY A 401 12.31 23.30 -27.81
CA GLY A 401 11.73 24.56 -27.32
C GLY A 401 10.22 24.78 -27.55
N ALA A 402 9.60 25.55 -26.73
CA ALA A 402 8.17 25.79 -26.47
C ALA A 402 7.12 25.67 -27.61
N GLN A 403 7.47 25.26 -28.81
CA GLN A 403 6.57 25.22 -29.98
C GLN A 403 6.56 23.93 -30.80
N SER A 404 7.31 22.89 -30.43
CA SER A 404 7.36 21.66 -31.25
C SER A 404 7.49 20.40 -30.41
N CYS A 405 6.37 19.93 -29.84
CA CYS A 405 6.29 18.58 -29.30
C CYS A 405 6.17 17.58 -30.45
N TYR A 406 7.19 16.72 -30.63
CA TYR A 406 7.27 15.80 -31.76
C TYR A 406 6.89 14.35 -31.44
N ILE A 407 6.77 13.98 -30.18
CA ILE A 407 6.46 12.60 -29.79
C ILE A 407 5.19 12.64 -28.94
N GLU A 408 4.15 11.99 -29.41
CA GLU A 408 2.94 11.74 -28.65
C GLU A 408 2.83 10.23 -28.45
N GLN A 409 2.87 9.80 -27.20
CA GLN A 409 2.62 8.42 -26.81
C GLN A 409 1.46 8.39 -25.84
N VAL A 410 0.51 7.47 -26.05
CA VAL A 410 -0.61 7.27 -25.16
C VAL A 410 -0.48 5.87 -24.54
N THR A 411 -0.43 5.83 -23.23
CA THR A 411 -0.36 4.58 -22.45
C THR A 411 -1.58 4.51 -21.52
N PRO A 412 -2.31 3.39 -21.48
CA PRO A 412 -3.40 3.26 -20.52
C PRO A 412 -2.87 3.30 -19.09
N ILE A 413 -3.54 4.06 -18.25
CA ILE A 413 -3.39 4.00 -16.80
C ILE A 413 -4.65 3.31 -16.28
N PHE A 414 -4.44 2.31 -15.45
CA PHE A 414 -5.50 1.67 -14.71
C PHE A 414 -5.29 1.97 -13.23
N ASP A 415 -6.39 2.30 -12.57
CA ASP A 415 -6.44 2.35 -11.12
C ASP A 415 -6.17 0.96 -10.58
N GLN A 416 -4.96 0.74 -10.10
CA GLN A 416 -4.51 -0.58 -9.64
C GLN A 416 -4.74 -0.71 -8.14
N LYS A 417 -5.73 -1.52 -7.78
CA LYS A 417 -6.00 -1.84 -6.37
C LYS A 417 -4.84 -2.58 -5.72
N SER A 418 -4.70 -2.43 -4.42
CA SER A 418 -3.62 -3.06 -3.64
C SER A 418 -3.59 -4.58 -3.82
N GLU A 419 -4.74 -5.24 -3.95
CA GLU A 419 -4.86 -6.67 -4.13
C GLU A 419 -4.26 -7.15 -5.47
N ASP A 420 -4.53 -6.41 -6.55
CA ASP A 420 -4.00 -6.73 -7.89
C ASP A 420 -2.47 -6.55 -7.91
N LEU A 421 -1.97 -5.47 -7.30
CA LEU A 421 -0.55 -5.20 -7.17
C LEU A 421 0.16 -6.19 -6.26
N LEU A 422 -0.48 -6.59 -5.16
CA LEU A 422 0.05 -7.61 -4.25
C LEU A 422 0.25 -8.93 -4.97
N SER A 423 -0.73 -9.38 -5.76
CA SER A 423 -0.60 -10.61 -6.55
C SER A 423 0.62 -10.59 -7.48
N GLN A 424 0.91 -9.43 -8.10
CA GLN A 424 2.11 -9.25 -8.91
C GLN A 424 3.39 -9.19 -8.06
N GLN A 425 3.34 -8.54 -6.89
CA GLN A 425 4.48 -8.44 -5.97
C GLN A 425 4.92 -9.79 -5.44
N LEU A 426 3.97 -10.66 -5.09
CA LEU A 426 4.25 -11.99 -4.57
C LEU A 426 4.94 -12.94 -5.59
N GLN A 427 4.94 -12.58 -6.88
CA GLN A 427 5.68 -13.28 -7.92
C GLN A 427 7.11 -12.76 -8.10
N ARG A 428 7.48 -11.67 -7.45
CA ARG A 428 8.81 -11.04 -7.54
C ARG A 428 9.54 -11.22 -6.22
N TRP A 429 10.56 -12.04 -6.25
CA TRP A 429 11.36 -12.36 -5.08
C TRP A 429 12.65 -11.57 -5.08
N GLY A 430 12.99 -11.01 -3.94
CA GLY A 430 14.23 -10.26 -3.74
C GLY A 430 14.02 -8.74 -3.64
N ARG A 431 15.14 -8.05 -3.47
CA ARG A 431 15.19 -6.60 -3.24
C ARG A 431 14.90 -5.84 -4.53
N GLU A 432 14.13 -4.77 -4.44
CA GLU A 432 13.84 -3.87 -5.55
C GLU A 432 14.79 -2.66 -5.52
N MET A 433 15.95 -2.80 -6.17
CA MET A 433 17.03 -1.80 -6.11
C MET A 433 16.58 -0.38 -6.48
N LEU A 434 15.71 -0.24 -7.48
CA LEU A 434 15.22 1.09 -7.89
C LEU A 434 14.36 1.75 -6.81
N TYR A 435 13.56 0.96 -6.11
CA TYR A 435 12.79 1.44 -4.95
C TYR A 435 13.72 1.88 -3.82
N GLU A 436 14.70 1.03 -3.47
CA GLU A 436 15.64 1.32 -2.39
C GLU A 436 16.45 2.59 -2.67
N GLU A 437 16.96 2.75 -3.90
CA GLU A 437 17.69 3.94 -4.31
C GLU A 437 16.80 5.20 -4.28
N SER A 438 15.55 5.09 -4.73
CA SER A 438 14.56 6.16 -4.61
C SER A 438 14.33 6.53 -3.16
N MET A 439 14.08 5.56 -2.29
CA MET A 439 13.79 5.78 -0.88
C MET A 439 14.97 6.38 -0.11
N LEU A 440 16.20 6.04 -0.48
CA LEU A 440 17.39 6.67 0.10
C LEU A 440 17.42 8.18 -0.19
N ILE A 441 17.16 8.59 -1.43
CA ILE A 441 17.10 10.01 -1.80
C ILE A 441 15.87 10.69 -1.17
N THR A 442 14.71 10.04 -1.20
CA THR A 442 13.50 10.55 -0.55
C THR A 442 13.74 10.83 0.95
N SER A 443 14.40 9.91 1.64
CA SER A 443 14.78 10.11 3.05
C SER A 443 15.76 11.28 3.23
N GLN A 444 16.69 11.49 2.30
CA GLN A 444 17.60 12.66 2.36
C GLN A 444 16.84 13.97 2.18
N ILE A 445 15.89 14.02 1.23
CA ILE A 445 15.03 15.20 1.03
C ILE A 445 14.26 15.49 2.33
N LEU A 446 13.60 14.51 2.88
CA LEU A 446 12.73 14.67 4.06
C LEU A 446 13.50 15.04 5.35
N LYS A 447 14.80 14.69 5.44
CA LYS A 447 15.66 15.10 6.55
C LYS A 447 16.04 16.59 6.52
N LEU A 448 15.93 17.23 5.36
CA LEU A 448 16.17 18.67 5.23
C LEU A 448 14.97 19.52 5.73
N ALA A 449 13.84 18.89 6.02
CA ALA A 449 12.66 19.55 6.62
C ALA A 449 12.80 19.77 8.13
N GLU A 450 13.79 19.15 8.76
CA GLU A 450 14.11 19.27 10.20
C GLU A 450 15.06 20.45 10.46
#